data_be58ee80f42033fb1edc5978711ac9cc
#
_entry.id   be58ee80f42033fb1edc5978711ac9cc
#
_cell.length_a   1.000
_cell.length_b   1.000
_cell.length_c   1.000
_cell.angle_alpha   90.00
_cell.angle_beta   90.00
_cell.angle_gamma   90.00
#
_symmetry.space_group_name_H-M   'P 1'
#
loop_
_entity.id
_entity.type
_entity.pdbx_description
1 polymer ?
#
loop_
_entity_poly.entity_id
_entity_poly.type
_entity_poly.pdbx_seq_one_letter_code
_entity_poly.pdbx_strand_id
1 'polypeptide(L)'
;MAKKQDYYYFQNFIECAEYSCKAANLLKKTMEQFDVNALPARMEEIHQVEHEADVKKHELLNVLVKAFITPIEREDIMQVSQNLDDLTDKIEDVLIKIYYNGISGMRADSLKLADVIIQCCD
;
A
#
# COMPACT_ATOMS: atom_id res chain seq x y z
N MET A 1 -1.50 -12.74 -27.80
CA MET A 1 -0.22 -12.12 -27.36
C MET A 1 -0.44 -10.75 -26.76
N ALA A 2 -1.03 -9.80 -27.48
CA ALA A 2 -1.36 -8.48 -26.93
C ALA A 2 -2.23 -8.57 -25.66
N LYS A 3 -3.24 -9.43 -25.64
CA LYS A 3 -4.13 -9.64 -24.48
C LYS A 3 -3.43 -10.11 -23.21
N LYS A 4 -2.36 -10.90 -23.34
CA LYS A 4 -1.59 -11.42 -22.21
C LYS A 4 -0.76 -10.31 -21.55
N GLN A 5 -0.20 -9.41 -22.36
CA GLN A 5 0.56 -8.26 -21.92
C GLN A 5 -0.35 -7.20 -21.30
N ASP A 6 -1.55 -7.00 -21.87
CA ASP A 6 -2.54 -6.09 -21.33
C ASP A 6 -3.01 -6.53 -19.96
N TYR A 7 -3.27 -7.83 -19.80
CA TYR A 7 -3.67 -8.43 -18.53
C TYR A 7 -2.62 -8.23 -17.43
N TYR A 8 -1.34 -8.24 -17.79
CA TYR A 8 -0.24 -8.05 -16.84
C TYR A 8 -0.38 -6.74 -16.06
N TYR A 9 -0.67 -5.63 -16.74
CA TYR A 9 -0.80 -4.33 -16.07
C TYR A 9 -1.94 -4.31 -15.07
N PHE A 10 -3.09 -4.82 -15.46
CA PHE A 10 -4.26 -4.87 -14.60
C PHE A 10 -4.06 -5.82 -13.42
N GLN A 11 -3.42 -6.94 -13.65
CA GLN A 11 -3.07 -7.87 -12.56
C GLN A 11 -2.09 -7.23 -11.58
N ASN A 12 -1.11 -6.50 -12.07
CA ASN A 12 -0.17 -5.76 -11.23
C ASN A 12 -0.90 -4.73 -10.36
N PHE A 13 -1.85 -4.00 -10.93
CA PHE A 13 -2.66 -3.03 -10.17
C PHE A 13 -3.45 -3.71 -9.06
N ILE A 14 -4.05 -4.85 -9.34
CA ILE A 14 -4.79 -5.64 -8.35
C ILE A 14 -3.85 -6.06 -7.20
N GLU A 15 -2.68 -6.57 -7.51
CA GLU A 15 -1.69 -6.98 -6.51
C GLU A 15 -1.24 -5.79 -5.66
N CYS A 16 -0.99 -4.65 -6.27
CA CYS A 16 -0.62 -3.43 -5.54
C CYS A 16 -1.76 -2.95 -4.62
N ALA A 17 -3.01 -3.04 -5.06
CA ALA A 17 -4.16 -2.72 -4.23
C ALA A 17 -4.29 -3.70 -3.06
N GLU A 18 -3.99 -4.97 -3.26
CA GLU A 18 -3.96 -5.98 -2.20
C GLU A 18 -2.91 -5.65 -1.14
N TYR A 19 -1.74 -5.16 -1.53
CA TYR A 19 -0.72 -4.70 -0.58
C TYR A 19 -1.21 -3.50 0.23
N SER A 20 -1.92 -2.56 -0.39
CA SER A 20 -2.52 -1.44 0.32
C SER A 20 -3.53 -1.92 1.37
N CYS A 21 -4.40 -2.87 1.02
CA CYS A 21 -5.33 -3.50 1.94
C CYS A 21 -4.61 -4.18 3.10
N LYS A 22 -3.55 -4.92 2.80
CA LYS A 22 -2.73 -5.61 3.81
C LYS A 22 -2.11 -4.61 4.78
N ALA A 23 -1.55 -3.51 4.27
CA ALA A 23 -0.98 -2.46 5.09
C ALA A 23 -2.04 -1.82 6.00
N ALA A 24 -3.23 -1.51 5.45
CA ALA A 24 -4.33 -0.93 6.21
C ALA A 24 -4.82 -1.87 7.34
N ASN A 25 -4.90 -3.17 7.06
CA ASN A 25 -5.27 -4.17 8.06
C ASN A 25 -4.22 -4.30 9.17
N LEU A 26 -2.94 -4.25 8.82
CA LEU A 26 -1.85 -4.26 9.80
C LEU A 26 -1.89 -3.01 10.69
N LEU A 27 -2.17 -1.84 10.10
CA LEU A 27 -2.30 -0.59 10.84
C LEU A 27 -3.44 -0.68 11.85
N LYS A 28 -4.62 -1.13 11.41
CA LYS A 28 -5.78 -1.28 12.30
C LYS A 28 -5.49 -2.26 13.43
N LYS A 29 -4.90 -3.41 13.13
CA LYS A 29 -4.53 -4.42 14.13
C LYS A 29 -3.59 -3.82 15.17
N THR A 30 -2.61 -3.03 14.73
CA THR A 30 -1.66 -2.34 15.61
C THR A 30 -2.40 -1.36 16.53
N MET A 31 -3.36 -0.62 15.99
CA MET A 31 -4.15 0.35 16.76
C MET A 31 -5.09 -0.33 17.75
N GLU A 32 -5.71 -1.45 17.38
CA GLU A 32 -6.60 -2.22 18.26
C GLU A 32 -5.86 -2.86 19.43
N GLN A 33 -4.70 -3.43 19.16
CA GLN A 33 -3.82 -4.09 20.14
C GLN A 33 -2.63 -3.17 20.46
N PHE A 34 -2.91 -1.93 20.77
CA PHE A 34 -1.88 -0.91 20.90
C PHE A 34 -0.95 -1.20 22.06
N ASP A 35 0.33 -1.39 21.75
CA ASP A 35 1.41 -1.60 22.70
C ASP A 35 2.64 -0.84 22.19
N VAL A 36 3.06 0.18 22.94
CA VAL A 36 4.20 1.04 22.59
C VAL A 36 5.46 0.20 22.37
N ASN A 37 5.64 -0.85 23.17
CA ASN A 37 6.83 -1.71 23.07
C ASN A 37 6.84 -2.59 21.82
N ALA A 38 5.66 -2.85 21.23
CA ALA A 38 5.52 -3.65 20.02
C ALA A 38 5.60 -2.80 18.74
N LEU A 39 5.57 -1.47 18.84
CA LEU A 39 5.55 -0.58 17.66
C LEU A 39 6.72 -0.79 16.71
N PRO A 40 7.98 -0.93 17.18
CA PRO A 40 9.09 -1.17 16.24
C PRO A 40 8.90 -2.42 15.40
N ALA A 41 8.40 -3.52 15.98
CA ALA A 41 8.12 -4.75 15.24
C ALA A 41 6.97 -4.57 14.23
N ARG A 42 5.93 -3.82 14.62
CA ARG A 42 4.81 -3.52 13.72
C ARG A 42 5.23 -2.63 12.55
N MET A 43 6.10 -1.67 12.82
CA MET A 43 6.67 -0.81 11.78
C MET A 43 7.47 -1.64 10.76
N GLU A 44 8.23 -2.63 11.22
CA GLU A 44 8.98 -3.53 10.35
C GLU A 44 8.02 -4.36 9.47
N GLU A 45 6.95 -4.89 10.03
CA GLU A 45 5.94 -5.65 9.27
C GLU A 45 5.31 -4.80 8.16
N ILE A 46 4.89 -3.58 8.48
CA ILE A 46 4.27 -2.68 7.50
C ILE A 46 5.28 -2.23 6.44
N HIS A 47 6.52 -1.98 6.86
CA HIS A 47 7.60 -1.59 5.95
C HIS A 47 7.89 -2.71 4.94
N GLN A 48 7.82 -3.97 5.37
CA GLN A 48 7.99 -5.11 4.48
C GLN A 48 6.89 -5.14 3.40
N VAL A 49 5.65 -4.85 3.78
CA VAL A 49 4.52 -4.76 2.82
C VAL A 49 4.76 -3.63 1.82
N GLU A 50 5.17 -2.46 2.30
CA GLU A 50 5.50 -1.32 1.44
C GLU A 50 6.63 -1.68 0.47
N HIS A 51 7.67 -2.34 0.95
CA HIS A 51 8.79 -2.77 0.11
C HIS A 51 8.35 -3.73 -0.98
N GLU A 52 7.51 -4.72 -0.66
CA GLU A 52 6.96 -5.65 -1.65
C GLU A 52 6.12 -4.94 -2.71
N ALA A 53 5.32 -3.96 -2.29
CA ALA A 53 4.53 -3.12 -3.20
C ALA A 53 5.43 -2.29 -4.12
N ASP A 54 6.51 -1.74 -3.59
CA ASP A 54 7.49 -0.96 -4.35
C ASP A 54 8.19 -1.83 -5.40
N VAL A 55 8.53 -3.07 -5.08
CA VAL A 55 9.09 -4.04 -6.03
C VAL A 55 8.11 -4.28 -7.18
N LYS A 56 6.82 -4.45 -6.89
CA LYS A 56 5.79 -4.64 -7.93
C LYS A 56 5.67 -3.43 -8.86
N LYS A 57 5.74 -2.24 -8.29
CA LYS A 57 5.75 -0.99 -9.07
C LYS A 57 6.95 -0.95 -10.02
N HIS A 58 8.14 -1.27 -9.54
CA HIS A 58 9.36 -1.27 -10.35
C HIS A 58 9.31 -2.31 -11.46
N GLU A 59 8.77 -3.50 -11.19
CA GLU A 59 8.57 -4.53 -12.21
C GLU A 59 7.66 -4.02 -13.33
N LEU A 60 6.54 -3.37 -12.97
CA LEU A 60 5.61 -2.80 -13.95
C LEU A 60 6.28 -1.73 -14.80
N LEU A 61 7.04 -0.83 -14.19
CA LEU A 61 7.74 0.23 -14.92
C LEU A 61 8.77 -0.34 -15.90
N ASN A 62 9.47 -1.41 -15.51
CA ASN A 62 10.43 -2.09 -16.39
C ASN A 62 9.73 -2.73 -17.59
N VAL A 63 8.57 -3.34 -17.40
CA VAL A 63 7.77 -3.90 -18.49
C VAL A 63 7.26 -2.78 -19.40
N LEU A 64 6.78 -1.69 -18.81
CA LEU A 64 6.23 -0.54 -19.54
C LEU A 64 7.25 0.11 -20.45
N VAL A 65 8.49 0.28 -19.99
CA VAL A 65 9.58 0.89 -20.77
C VAL A 65 9.86 0.08 -22.05
N LYS A 66 9.73 -1.24 -21.98
CA LYS A 66 10.01 -2.14 -23.09
C LYS A 66 8.79 -2.40 -23.99
N ALA A 67 7.60 -2.00 -23.55
CA ALA A 67 6.38 -2.28 -24.29
C ALA A 67 6.26 -1.39 -25.52
N PHE A 68 5.82 -1.98 -26.64
CA PHE A 68 5.56 -1.24 -27.87
C PHE A 68 4.14 -0.66 -27.88
N ILE A 69 3.16 -1.47 -27.49
CA ILE A 69 1.75 -1.09 -27.42
C ILE A 69 1.24 -1.39 -26.01
N THR A 70 0.46 -0.46 -25.44
CA THR A 70 -0.14 -0.61 -24.11
C THR A 70 -1.67 -0.54 -24.20
N PRO A 71 -2.42 -1.19 -23.27
CA PRO A 71 -3.90 -1.22 -23.32
C PRO A 71 -4.54 0.15 -23.09
N ILE A 72 -3.86 0.99 -22.35
CA ILE A 72 -4.24 2.39 -22.08
C ILE A 72 -2.99 3.25 -22.22
N GLU A 73 -3.13 4.56 -22.12
CA GLU A 73 -1.99 5.46 -22.26
C GLU A 73 -0.92 5.17 -21.21
N ARG A 74 0.35 5.24 -21.60
CA ARG A 74 1.49 4.99 -20.69
C ARG A 74 1.46 5.88 -19.46
N GLU A 75 1.11 7.14 -19.66
CA GLU A 75 1.02 8.11 -18.57
C GLU A 75 -0.01 7.69 -17.54
N ASP A 76 -1.14 7.15 -17.98
CA ASP A 76 -2.20 6.66 -17.10
C ASP A 76 -1.75 5.43 -16.31
N ILE A 77 -1.03 4.51 -16.94
CA ILE A 77 -0.47 3.33 -16.27
C ILE A 77 0.51 3.78 -15.17
N MET A 78 1.40 4.71 -15.50
CA MET A 78 2.36 5.26 -14.54
C MET A 78 1.65 5.97 -13.39
N GLN A 79 0.62 6.75 -13.68
CA GLN A 79 -0.12 7.50 -12.67
C GLN A 79 -0.87 6.58 -11.70
N VAL A 80 -1.55 5.55 -12.21
CA VAL A 80 -2.24 4.56 -11.37
C VAL A 80 -1.24 3.83 -10.49
N SER A 81 -0.13 3.38 -11.06
CA SER A 81 0.93 2.70 -10.32
C SER A 81 1.49 3.58 -9.20
N GLN A 82 1.76 4.85 -9.50
CA GLN A 82 2.27 5.80 -8.52
C GLN A 82 1.24 6.07 -7.41
N ASN A 83 -0.03 6.22 -7.76
CA ASN A 83 -1.10 6.46 -6.78
C ASN A 83 -1.27 5.28 -5.82
N LEU A 84 -1.17 4.05 -6.32
CA LEU A 84 -1.23 2.85 -5.48
C LEU A 84 -0.04 2.77 -4.52
N ASP A 85 1.15 3.12 -5.01
CA ASP A 85 2.36 3.19 -4.19
C ASP A 85 2.21 4.25 -3.09
N ASP A 86 1.72 5.44 -3.46
CA ASP A 86 1.50 6.54 -2.53
C ASP A 86 0.50 6.15 -1.43
N LEU A 87 -0.54 5.39 -1.77
CA LEU A 87 -1.53 4.94 -0.80
C LEU A 87 -0.88 4.05 0.28
N THR A 88 -0.08 3.08 -0.14
CA THR A 88 0.64 2.18 0.79
C THR A 88 1.63 2.97 1.65
N ASP A 89 2.38 3.90 1.05
CA ASP A 89 3.32 4.78 1.75
C ASP A 89 2.61 5.64 2.80
N LYS A 90 1.46 6.18 2.49
CA LYS A 90 0.69 7.02 3.42
C LYS A 90 0.17 6.22 4.60
N ILE A 91 -0.20 4.96 4.40
CA ILE A 91 -0.62 4.07 5.48
C ILE A 91 0.56 3.79 6.41
N GLU A 92 1.74 3.51 5.86
CA GLU A 92 2.97 3.35 6.65
C GLU A 92 3.28 4.61 7.44
N ASP A 93 3.16 5.79 6.81
CA ASP A 93 3.41 7.08 7.45
C ASP A 93 2.57 7.30 8.71
N VAL A 94 1.33 6.85 8.71
CA VAL A 94 0.46 6.96 9.90
C VAL A 94 1.12 6.26 11.09
N LEU A 95 1.60 5.03 10.89
CA LEU A 95 2.23 4.27 11.96
C LEU A 95 3.56 4.90 12.39
N ILE A 96 4.35 5.38 11.44
CA ILE A 96 5.62 6.07 11.72
C ILE A 96 5.36 7.30 12.59
N LYS A 97 4.33 8.09 12.27
CA LYS A 97 3.96 9.29 13.05
C LYS A 97 3.45 8.96 14.43
N ILE A 98 2.70 7.86 14.58
CA ILE A 98 2.27 7.37 15.90
C ILE A 98 3.49 7.11 16.78
N TYR A 99 4.49 6.43 16.22
CA TYR A 99 5.73 6.10 16.94
C TYR A 99 6.54 7.35 17.30
N TYR A 100 6.84 8.19 16.32
CA TYR A 100 7.71 9.37 16.54
C TYR A 100 7.07 10.47 17.38
N ASN A 101 5.75 10.57 17.39
CA ASN A 101 5.05 11.55 18.22
C ASN A 101 4.80 11.05 19.66
N GLY A 102 5.29 9.86 19.99
CA GLY A 102 5.19 9.33 21.35
C GLY A 102 3.76 9.08 21.83
N ILE A 103 2.86 8.72 20.92
CA ILE A 103 1.48 8.45 21.26
C ILE A 103 1.42 7.20 22.14
N SER A 104 0.73 7.27 23.27
CA SER A 104 0.69 6.21 24.28
C SER A 104 -0.62 5.45 24.34
N GLY A 105 -1.63 5.85 23.56
CA GLY A 105 -2.93 5.16 23.53
C GLY A 105 -3.76 5.58 22.34
N MET A 106 -4.80 4.80 22.05
CA MET A 106 -5.69 5.00 20.91
C MET A 106 -7.09 5.36 21.38
N ARG A 107 -7.66 6.42 20.80
CA ARG A 107 -9.07 6.78 21.03
C ARG A 107 -9.95 5.88 20.18
N ALA A 108 -11.18 5.63 20.67
CA ALA A 108 -12.15 4.80 19.97
C ALA A 108 -12.50 5.32 18.57
N ASP A 109 -12.55 6.65 18.39
CA ASP A 109 -12.84 7.26 17.10
C ASP A 109 -11.70 7.05 16.08
N SER A 110 -10.44 6.94 16.53
CA SER A 110 -9.31 6.63 15.64
C SER A 110 -9.44 5.21 15.03
N LEU A 111 -9.98 4.27 15.80
CA LEU A 111 -10.23 2.91 15.30
C LEU A 111 -11.30 2.91 14.21
N LYS A 112 -12.32 3.74 14.34
CA LYS A 112 -13.35 3.92 13.31
C LYS A 112 -12.77 4.50 12.03
N LEU A 113 -11.83 5.44 12.14
CA LEU A 113 -11.13 5.98 10.97
C LEU A 113 -10.30 4.91 10.26
N ALA A 114 -9.63 4.04 11.03
CA ALA A 114 -8.88 2.91 10.47
C ALA A 114 -9.80 1.96 9.70
N ASP A 115 -11.00 1.69 10.21
CA ASP A 115 -12.01 0.88 9.52
C ASP A 115 -12.39 1.49 8.16
N VAL A 116 -12.57 2.80 8.11
CA VAL A 116 -12.90 3.51 6.86
C VAL A 116 -11.75 3.38 5.85
N ILE A 117 -10.52 3.49 6.31
CA ILE A 117 -9.34 3.30 5.45
C ILE A 117 -9.35 1.90 4.81
N ILE A 118 -9.64 0.87 5.62
CA ILE A 118 -9.74 -0.51 5.12
C ILE A 118 -10.83 -0.62 4.06
N GLN A 119 -12.00 -0.06 4.31
CA GLN A 119 -13.11 -0.05 3.35
C GLN A 119 -12.73 0.63 2.04
N CYS A 120 -11.95 1.70 2.10
CA CYS A 120 -11.47 2.39 0.90
C CYS A 120 -10.49 1.53 0.09
N CYS A 121 -9.70 0.69 0.75
CA CYS A 121 -8.73 -0.18 0.08
C CYS A 121 -9.38 -1.43 -0.53
N ASP A 122 -10.50 -1.88 0.03
CA ASP A 122 -11.24 -3.01 -0.51
C ASP A 122 -12.03 -2.59 -1.75
#